data_4d4bc595443744ced8c97252557cc7e6
#
_entry.id   4d4bc595443744ced8c97252557cc7e6
#
_cell.length_a   1.000
_cell.length_b   1.000
_cell.length_c   1.000
_cell.angle_alpha   90.00
_cell.angle_beta   90.00
_cell.angle_gamma   90.00
#
_symmetry.space_group_name_H-M   'P 1'
#
loop_
_entity.id
_entity.type
_entity.pdbx_description
1 polymer ?
#
loop_
_entity_poly.entity_id
_entity_poly.type
_entity_poly.pdbx_seq_one_letter_code
_entity_poly.pdbx_strand_id
1 'polypeptide(L)'
;SAASDVYKRQEQEEVKKHQIFGIEFDENVYGLATTNMLIHSDGNSNIVKGSCFALAEWIKEAKPNVILMNPPYNGQRVHLPKVYVDTWARDKKEDPSKGLYFVKYLADTLNSINHQAKLAVLLPVACAIGTSGEIARLKREILEENTLDAVFTLPNEIFYPGASASACCMVFKIGIKHTDISNPDTFFGYCKDDGFKKKKNLGRVEQVDSTTGKSRWVEIEKEWIELYRNRRSVDGLSATHKVSGDDEWLCEAYMKTC
;
A
#
# COMPACT_ATOMS: atom_id res chain seq x y z
N SER A 1 20.41 -23.51 -18.76
CA SER A 1 20.42 -24.95 -18.98
C SER A 1 19.08 -25.53 -18.54
N ALA A 2 18.66 -26.67 -19.12
CA ALA A 2 17.36 -27.32 -18.83
C ALA A 2 17.14 -27.54 -17.30
N ALA A 3 18.19 -27.87 -16.55
CA ALA A 3 18.11 -27.99 -15.09
C ALA A 3 17.79 -26.66 -14.40
N SER A 4 18.41 -25.54 -14.80
CA SER A 4 18.12 -24.19 -14.27
C SER A 4 16.68 -23.77 -14.56
N ASP A 5 16.13 -24.15 -15.69
CA ASP A 5 14.75 -23.80 -16.07
C ASP A 5 13.72 -24.65 -15.31
N VAL A 6 14.06 -25.91 -15.00
CA VAL A 6 13.24 -26.78 -14.14
C VAL A 6 13.21 -26.24 -12.69
N TYR A 7 14.35 -25.83 -12.12
CA TYR A 7 14.40 -25.23 -10.79
C TYR A 7 13.57 -23.95 -10.72
N LYS A 8 13.70 -23.06 -11.70
CA LYS A 8 12.90 -21.83 -11.76
C LYS A 8 11.40 -22.11 -11.82
N ARG A 9 10.97 -23.13 -12.56
CA ARG A 9 9.57 -23.53 -12.62
C ARG A 9 9.08 -24.10 -11.28
N GLN A 10 9.88 -24.93 -10.61
CA GLN A 10 9.55 -25.48 -9.31
C GLN A 10 9.44 -24.39 -8.25
N GLU A 11 10.37 -23.43 -8.22
CA GLU A 11 10.31 -22.27 -7.33
C GLU A 11 9.05 -21.41 -7.60
N GLN A 12 8.69 -21.19 -8.86
CA GLN A 12 7.48 -20.46 -9.21
C GLN A 12 6.21 -21.17 -8.74
N GLU A 13 6.14 -22.50 -8.89
CA GLU A 13 5.02 -23.30 -8.40
C GLU A 13 4.89 -23.27 -6.87
N GLU A 14 6.01 -23.34 -6.14
CA GLU A 14 6.02 -23.19 -4.68
C GLU A 14 5.51 -21.80 -4.25
N VAL A 15 5.99 -20.73 -4.90
CA VAL A 15 5.53 -19.36 -4.62
C VAL A 15 4.02 -19.27 -4.83
N LYS A 16 3.51 -19.74 -5.97
CA LYS A 16 2.08 -19.69 -6.29
C LYS A 16 1.23 -20.48 -5.30
N LYS A 17 1.64 -21.68 -4.94
CA LYS A 17 0.84 -22.57 -4.08
C LYS A 17 0.86 -22.19 -2.60
N HIS A 18 1.99 -21.65 -2.11
CA HIS A 18 2.23 -21.55 -0.68
C HIS A 18 2.62 -20.17 -0.17
N GLN A 19 2.86 -19.20 -1.06
CA GLN A 19 3.37 -17.88 -0.66
C GLN A 19 2.50 -16.70 -1.09
N ILE A 20 1.49 -16.92 -1.95
CA ILE A 20 0.56 -15.87 -2.38
C ILE A 20 -0.77 -16.09 -1.66
N PHE A 21 -1.19 -15.09 -0.90
CA PHE A 21 -2.43 -15.09 -0.12
C PHE A 21 -3.24 -13.82 -0.45
N GLY A 22 -4.56 -13.90 -0.38
CA GLY A 22 -5.42 -12.75 -0.63
C GLY A 22 -6.72 -12.80 0.17
N ILE A 23 -7.22 -11.62 0.52
CA ILE A 23 -8.53 -11.44 1.12
C ILE A 23 -9.31 -10.46 0.25
N GLU A 24 -10.49 -10.82 -0.18
CA GLU A 24 -11.39 -9.96 -0.93
C GLU A 24 -12.80 -9.99 -0.35
N PHE A 25 -13.35 -8.82 -0.11
CA PHE A 25 -14.68 -8.67 0.49
C PHE A 25 -15.80 -8.73 -0.55
N ASP A 26 -15.61 -8.06 -1.70
CA ASP A 26 -16.61 -7.99 -2.76
C ASP A 26 -16.66 -9.29 -3.55
N GLU A 27 -17.87 -9.82 -3.75
CA GLU A 27 -18.09 -11.11 -4.43
C GLU A 27 -17.65 -11.11 -5.88
N ASN A 28 -17.92 -10.01 -6.60
CA ASN A 28 -17.58 -9.92 -8.01
C ASN A 28 -16.06 -9.78 -8.19
N VAL A 29 -15.43 -8.96 -7.34
CA VAL A 29 -13.97 -8.79 -7.34
C VAL A 29 -13.27 -10.09 -6.93
N TYR A 30 -13.82 -10.83 -5.95
CA TYR A 30 -13.33 -12.15 -5.58
C TYR A 30 -13.40 -13.13 -6.76
N GLY A 31 -14.54 -13.15 -7.48
CA GLY A 31 -14.70 -13.98 -8.68
C GLY A 31 -13.71 -13.62 -9.78
N LEU A 32 -13.47 -12.32 -10.00
CA LEU A 32 -12.46 -11.85 -10.95
C LEU A 32 -11.03 -12.21 -10.52
N ALA A 33 -10.70 -12.04 -9.25
CA ALA A 33 -9.39 -12.37 -8.70
C ALA A 33 -9.08 -13.86 -8.86
N THR A 34 -10.01 -14.75 -8.46
CA THR A 34 -9.85 -16.20 -8.58
C THR A 34 -9.76 -16.64 -10.03
N THR A 35 -10.56 -16.06 -10.93
CA THR A 35 -10.49 -16.34 -12.38
C THR A 35 -9.14 -15.90 -12.95
N ASN A 36 -8.66 -14.73 -12.56
CA ASN A 36 -7.35 -14.24 -13.01
C ASN A 36 -6.20 -15.16 -12.57
N MET A 37 -6.24 -15.65 -11.33
CA MET A 37 -5.27 -16.60 -10.82
C MET A 37 -5.29 -17.91 -11.62
N LEU A 38 -6.48 -18.42 -11.95
CA LEU A 38 -6.63 -19.62 -12.81
C LEU A 38 -6.03 -19.41 -14.21
N ILE A 39 -6.29 -18.25 -14.84
CA ILE A 39 -5.75 -17.94 -16.17
C ILE A 39 -4.21 -17.90 -16.14
N HIS A 40 -3.63 -17.42 -15.07
CA HIS A 40 -2.17 -17.36 -14.89
C HIS A 40 -1.57 -18.65 -14.32
N SER A 41 -2.31 -19.77 -14.39
CA SER A 41 -1.88 -21.09 -13.96
C SER A 41 -1.57 -21.20 -12.46
N ASP A 42 -2.24 -20.39 -11.65
CA ASP A 42 -2.24 -20.47 -10.19
C ASP A 42 -3.49 -21.22 -9.73
N GLY A 43 -3.53 -22.51 -10.00
CA GLY A 43 -4.70 -23.37 -9.79
C GLY A 43 -5.09 -23.62 -8.32
N ASN A 44 -4.33 -23.08 -7.37
CA ASN A 44 -4.58 -23.25 -5.94
C ASN A 44 -4.46 -21.90 -5.23
N SER A 45 -5.40 -20.99 -5.55
CA SER A 45 -5.36 -19.65 -4.97
C SER A 45 -5.72 -19.68 -3.49
N ASN A 46 -4.82 -19.20 -2.64
CA ASN A 46 -5.12 -18.93 -1.23
C ASN A 46 -5.84 -17.58 -1.08
N ILE A 47 -6.83 -17.32 -1.95
CA ILE A 47 -7.69 -16.15 -1.87
C ILE A 47 -8.95 -16.56 -1.13
N VAL A 48 -9.25 -15.87 -0.03
CA VAL A 48 -10.46 -16.08 0.77
C VAL A 48 -11.42 -14.91 0.61
N LYS A 49 -12.72 -15.23 0.50
CA LYS A 49 -13.77 -14.24 0.49
C LYS A 49 -14.12 -13.87 1.92
N GLY A 50 -14.02 -12.60 2.26
CA GLY A 50 -14.41 -12.12 3.57
C GLY A 50 -13.86 -10.74 3.92
N SER A 51 -14.27 -10.24 5.08
CA SER A 51 -13.68 -9.02 5.64
C SER A 51 -12.35 -9.34 6.32
N CYS A 52 -11.32 -8.56 6.05
CA CYS A 52 -10.03 -8.70 6.76
C CYS A 52 -10.22 -8.57 8.29
N PHE A 53 -11.19 -7.78 8.74
CA PHE A 53 -11.53 -7.62 10.16
C PHE A 53 -12.10 -8.88 10.81
N ALA A 54 -12.58 -9.84 10.03
CA ALA A 54 -13.10 -11.13 10.52
C ALA A 54 -12.10 -12.28 10.36
N LEU A 55 -10.95 -12.04 9.73
CA LEU A 55 -9.97 -13.06 9.32
C LEU A 55 -8.64 -12.94 10.05
N ALA A 56 -8.65 -12.43 11.31
CA ALA A 56 -7.42 -12.25 12.08
C ALA A 56 -6.60 -13.55 12.24
N GLU A 57 -7.25 -14.67 12.56
CA GLU A 57 -6.54 -15.94 12.74
C GLU A 57 -5.94 -16.44 11.43
N TRP A 58 -6.65 -16.31 10.32
CA TRP A 58 -6.12 -16.65 9.00
C TRP A 58 -4.90 -15.79 8.62
N ILE A 59 -4.93 -14.47 8.93
CA ILE A 59 -3.78 -13.57 8.71
C ILE A 59 -2.58 -14.00 9.57
N LYS A 60 -2.83 -14.35 10.84
CA LYS A 60 -1.78 -14.83 11.76
C LYS A 60 -1.15 -16.15 11.28
N GLU A 61 -1.95 -17.06 10.75
CA GLU A 61 -1.48 -18.33 10.18
C GLU A 61 -0.67 -18.14 8.91
N ALA A 62 -1.12 -17.23 8.01
CA ALA A 62 -0.44 -16.92 6.77
C ALA A 62 0.94 -16.27 7.00
N LYS A 63 1.13 -15.52 8.08
CA LYS A 63 2.39 -14.83 8.45
C LYS A 63 3.03 -14.10 7.27
N PRO A 64 2.33 -13.17 6.61
CA PRO A 64 2.83 -12.52 5.41
C PRO A 64 4.06 -11.64 5.73
N ASN A 65 5.12 -11.77 4.95
CA ASN A 65 6.32 -10.92 5.07
C ASN A 65 6.18 -9.62 4.28
N VAL A 66 5.41 -9.64 3.19
CA VAL A 66 5.11 -8.49 2.34
C VAL A 66 3.60 -8.43 2.11
N ILE A 67 3.04 -7.25 2.28
CA ILE A 67 1.61 -7.01 2.17
C ILE A 67 1.38 -5.84 1.24
N LEU A 68 0.48 -6.02 0.28
CA LEU A 68 -0.03 -4.96 -0.58
C LEU A 68 -1.50 -4.75 -0.26
N MET A 69 -1.90 -3.50 -0.01
CA MET A 69 -3.26 -3.17 0.39
C MET A 69 -3.80 -1.97 -0.39
N ASN A 70 -5.04 -2.08 -0.84
CA ASN A 70 -5.81 -0.96 -1.38
C ASN A 70 -7.21 -0.96 -0.72
N PRO A 71 -7.33 -0.44 0.52
CA PRO A 71 -8.58 -0.47 1.27
C PRO A 71 -9.59 0.55 0.73
N PRO A 72 -10.89 0.39 1.01
CA PRO A 72 -11.88 1.41 0.68
C PRO A 72 -11.65 2.69 1.49
N TYR A 73 -11.61 3.85 0.81
CA TYR A 73 -11.36 5.15 1.45
C TYR A 73 -12.55 5.70 2.24
N ASN A 74 -13.75 5.26 1.90
CA ASN A 74 -15.00 5.64 2.54
C ASN A 74 -15.73 4.38 3.03
N GLY A 75 -15.04 3.54 3.83
CA GLY A 75 -15.62 2.34 4.40
C GLY A 75 -16.91 2.65 5.15
N GLN A 76 -17.97 1.90 4.86
CA GLN A 76 -19.26 2.11 5.52
C GLN A 76 -19.19 1.64 6.98
N ARG A 77 -19.81 2.40 7.90
CA ARG A 77 -19.84 2.10 9.34
C ARG A 77 -20.21 0.65 9.66
N VAL A 78 -21.15 0.06 8.91
CA VAL A 78 -21.63 -1.30 9.12
C VAL A 78 -20.60 -2.40 8.81
N HIS A 79 -19.54 -2.08 8.09
CA HIS A 79 -18.50 -3.02 7.69
C HIS A 79 -17.22 -2.93 8.52
N LEU A 80 -17.15 -1.96 9.45
CA LEU A 80 -16.00 -1.81 10.32
C LEU A 80 -16.25 -2.41 11.71
N PRO A 81 -15.19 -2.83 12.42
CA PRO A 81 -15.30 -3.33 13.78
C PRO A 81 -15.96 -2.33 14.74
N LYS A 82 -16.77 -2.85 15.64
CA LYS A 82 -17.48 -2.03 16.63
C LYS A 82 -16.52 -1.16 17.45
N VAL A 83 -15.35 -1.69 17.80
CA VAL A 83 -14.33 -0.98 18.57
C VAL A 83 -13.88 0.33 17.92
N TYR A 84 -13.91 0.41 16.59
CA TYR A 84 -13.61 1.66 15.88
C TYR A 84 -14.84 2.57 15.78
N VAL A 85 -16.00 2.01 15.38
CA VAL A 85 -17.20 2.80 15.09
C VAL A 85 -17.86 3.38 16.34
N ASP A 86 -17.63 2.81 17.51
CA ASP A 86 -18.17 3.33 18.79
C ASP A 86 -17.51 4.66 19.19
N THR A 87 -16.35 4.99 18.63
CA THR A 87 -15.66 6.29 18.83
C THR A 87 -16.21 7.39 17.93
N TRP A 88 -16.99 7.06 16.89
CA TRP A 88 -17.47 8.03 15.91
C TRP A 88 -18.68 8.82 16.43
N ALA A 89 -18.82 10.05 15.94
CA ALA A 89 -20.06 10.78 16.10
C ALA A 89 -21.24 9.99 15.50
N ARG A 90 -22.43 10.12 16.11
CA ARG A 90 -23.62 9.30 15.75
C ARG A 90 -24.06 9.47 14.30
N ASP A 91 -23.87 10.64 13.73
CA ASP A 91 -24.22 11.02 12.35
C ASP A 91 -23.20 10.56 11.30
N LYS A 92 -22.00 10.16 11.73
CA LYS A 92 -20.95 9.64 10.82
C LYS A 92 -21.31 8.28 10.28
N LYS A 93 -21.44 8.20 8.95
CA LYS A 93 -21.77 6.97 8.21
C LYS A 93 -20.56 6.32 7.55
N GLU A 94 -19.53 7.13 7.24
CA GLU A 94 -18.33 6.72 6.54
C GLU A 94 -17.10 6.85 7.42
N ASP A 95 -16.09 6.04 7.13
CA ASP A 95 -14.81 5.98 7.83
C ASP A 95 -14.12 7.34 7.90
N PRO A 96 -14.00 7.96 9.10
CA PRO A 96 -13.30 9.23 9.28
C PRO A 96 -11.78 9.10 9.15
N SER A 97 -11.24 7.88 9.24
CA SER A 97 -9.81 7.60 9.10
C SER A 97 -9.37 7.46 7.65
N LYS A 98 -10.33 7.41 6.72
CA LYS A 98 -10.06 7.26 5.27
C LYS A 98 -9.19 6.03 4.93
N GLY A 99 -9.40 4.92 5.66
CA GLY A 99 -8.70 3.65 5.44
C GLY A 99 -7.59 3.33 6.44
N LEU A 100 -7.18 4.26 7.33
CA LEU A 100 -6.14 3.97 8.33
C LEU A 100 -6.54 2.88 9.33
N TYR A 101 -7.81 2.64 9.57
CA TYR A 101 -8.26 1.51 10.42
C TYR A 101 -7.81 0.15 9.86
N PHE A 102 -7.75 0.00 8.54
CA PHE A 102 -7.25 -1.22 7.92
C PHE A 102 -5.77 -1.43 8.22
N VAL A 103 -4.97 -0.36 8.15
CA VAL A 103 -3.55 -0.39 8.50
C VAL A 103 -3.37 -0.75 9.98
N LYS A 104 -4.09 -0.04 10.87
CA LYS A 104 -4.03 -0.27 12.32
C LYS A 104 -4.41 -1.72 12.66
N TYR A 105 -5.53 -2.21 12.14
CA TYR A 105 -6.00 -3.57 12.40
C TYR A 105 -5.00 -4.64 11.97
N LEU A 106 -4.45 -4.50 10.76
CA LEU A 106 -3.48 -5.45 10.24
C LEU A 106 -2.19 -5.42 11.05
N ALA A 107 -1.69 -4.22 11.37
CA ALA A 107 -0.50 -4.06 12.19
C ALA A 107 -0.68 -4.68 13.58
N ASP A 108 -1.78 -4.40 14.26
CA ASP A 108 -2.09 -4.96 15.58
C ASP A 108 -2.21 -6.50 15.53
N THR A 109 -2.83 -7.02 14.47
CA THR A 109 -2.96 -8.48 14.28
C THR A 109 -1.60 -9.15 14.18
N LEU A 110 -0.66 -8.60 13.41
CA LEU A 110 0.69 -9.16 13.26
C LEU A 110 1.56 -8.91 14.49
N ASN A 111 1.45 -7.74 15.12
CA ASN A 111 2.15 -7.42 16.36
C ASN A 111 1.74 -8.36 17.51
N SER A 112 0.46 -8.80 17.55
CA SER A 112 -0.01 -9.75 18.57
C SER A 112 0.69 -11.10 18.56
N ILE A 113 1.33 -11.45 17.45
CA ILE A 113 2.14 -12.68 17.30
C ILE A 113 3.64 -12.38 17.11
N ASN A 114 4.08 -11.14 17.37
CA ASN A 114 5.45 -10.68 17.17
C ASN A 114 5.98 -10.95 15.75
N HIS A 115 5.13 -10.80 14.73
CA HIS A 115 5.51 -11.03 13.34
C HIS A 115 5.81 -9.71 12.63
N GLN A 116 7.01 -9.59 12.09
CA GLN A 116 7.44 -8.43 11.31
C GLN A 116 7.08 -8.58 9.84
N ALA A 117 6.60 -7.50 9.24
CA ALA A 117 6.24 -7.47 7.82
C ALA A 117 6.49 -6.08 7.21
N LYS A 118 6.54 -6.03 5.88
CA LYS A 118 6.46 -4.77 5.11
C LYS A 118 5.07 -4.63 4.53
N LEU A 119 4.44 -3.50 4.79
CA LEU A 119 3.13 -3.16 4.24
C LEU A 119 3.26 -1.96 3.31
N ALA A 120 2.84 -2.10 2.06
CA ALA A 120 2.60 -0.98 1.15
C ALA A 120 1.09 -0.82 0.96
N VAL A 121 0.57 0.36 1.25
CA VAL A 121 -0.86 0.65 1.21
C VAL A 121 -1.15 1.91 0.40
N LEU A 122 -2.16 1.83 -0.47
CA LEU A 122 -2.70 2.99 -1.17
C LEU A 122 -3.74 3.66 -0.28
N LEU A 123 -3.54 4.93 0.03
CA LEU A 123 -4.46 5.73 0.83
C LEU A 123 -4.71 7.09 0.16
N PRO A 124 -5.85 7.74 0.41
CA PRO A 124 -6.08 9.08 -0.09
C PRO A 124 -5.11 10.08 0.55
N VAL A 125 -4.73 11.10 -0.20
CA VAL A 125 -3.87 12.19 0.28
C VAL A 125 -4.38 12.80 1.60
N ALA A 126 -5.70 12.79 1.82
CA ALA A 126 -6.30 13.24 3.08
C ALA A 126 -5.73 12.53 4.32
N CYS A 127 -5.32 11.25 4.23
CA CYS A 127 -4.65 10.55 5.33
C CYS A 127 -3.26 11.12 5.60
N ALA A 128 -2.55 11.48 4.56
CA ALA A 128 -1.19 12.00 4.67
C ALA A 128 -1.17 13.40 5.29
N ILE A 129 -2.02 14.31 4.82
CA ILE A 129 -2.08 15.70 5.29
C ILE A 129 -2.83 15.90 6.61
N GLY A 130 -3.64 14.91 7.05
CA GLY A 130 -4.42 15.02 8.28
C GLY A 130 -3.53 15.10 9.52
N THR A 131 -3.58 16.23 10.22
CA THR A 131 -2.81 16.49 11.45
C THR A 131 -3.70 16.71 12.68
N SER A 132 -4.98 16.36 12.59
CA SER A 132 -5.96 16.48 13.66
C SER A 132 -7.00 15.37 13.66
N GLY A 133 -7.78 15.26 14.71
CA GLY A 133 -8.89 14.32 14.83
C GLY A 133 -8.46 12.86 14.75
N GLU A 134 -9.30 12.04 14.13
CA GLU A 134 -9.13 10.59 14.07
C GLU A 134 -7.89 10.16 13.27
N ILE A 135 -7.57 10.88 12.21
CA ILE A 135 -6.39 10.58 11.38
C ILE A 135 -5.10 10.77 12.21
N ALA A 136 -4.95 11.91 12.89
CA ALA A 136 -3.76 12.17 13.71
C ALA A 136 -3.64 11.18 14.87
N ARG A 137 -4.76 10.81 15.50
CA ARG A 137 -4.79 9.80 16.57
C ARG A 137 -4.25 8.47 16.06
N LEU A 138 -4.77 7.98 14.94
CA LEU A 138 -4.34 6.71 14.35
C LEU A 138 -2.88 6.74 13.85
N LYS A 139 -2.44 7.86 13.28
CA LYS A 139 -1.03 8.03 12.92
C LYS A 139 -0.11 7.84 14.13
N ARG A 140 -0.42 8.49 15.25
CA ARG A 140 0.36 8.32 16.51
C ARG A 140 0.36 6.87 16.96
N GLU A 141 -0.82 6.25 17.08
CA GLU A 141 -0.95 4.86 17.54
C GLU A 141 -0.24 3.86 16.63
N ILE A 142 -0.30 4.05 15.31
CA ILE A 142 0.41 3.19 14.36
C ILE A 142 1.92 3.29 14.57
N LEU A 143 2.45 4.50 14.79
CA LEU A 143 3.89 4.73 14.96
C LEU A 143 4.44 4.27 16.31
N GLU A 144 3.61 3.99 17.31
CA GLU A 144 4.04 3.44 18.59
C GLU A 144 4.75 2.08 18.45
N GLU A 145 4.29 1.25 17.53
CA GLU A 145 4.79 -0.11 17.33
C GLU A 145 5.29 -0.40 15.90
N ASN A 146 5.06 0.55 14.98
CA ASN A 146 5.39 0.36 13.56
C ASN A 146 6.11 1.60 13.02
N THR A 147 6.88 1.41 11.95
CA THR A 147 7.64 2.50 11.32
C THR A 147 7.00 2.93 10.01
N LEU A 148 6.80 4.22 9.81
CA LEU A 148 6.55 4.80 8.49
C LEU A 148 7.89 4.89 7.75
N ASP A 149 8.13 3.97 6.83
CA ASP A 149 9.39 3.84 6.12
C ASP A 149 9.47 4.77 4.89
N ALA A 150 8.38 4.85 4.13
CA ALA A 150 8.31 5.75 2.97
C ALA A 150 6.88 6.20 2.66
N VAL A 151 6.76 7.34 1.98
CA VAL A 151 5.51 7.81 1.37
C VAL A 151 5.78 8.32 -0.04
N PHE A 152 5.01 7.84 -1.01
CA PHE A 152 5.08 8.27 -2.40
C PHE A 152 3.79 9.00 -2.77
N THR A 153 3.87 10.27 -3.14
CA THR A 153 2.75 10.98 -3.76
C THR A 153 2.58 10.45 -5.19
N LEU A 154 1.40 9.98 -5.52
CA LEU A 154 1.12 9.32 -6.81
C LEU A 154 0.51 10.29 -7.82
N PRO A 155 0.50 9.94 -9.14
CA PRO A 155 -0.18 10.72 -10.16
C PRO A 155 -1.67 10.90 -9.83
N ASN A 156 -2.21 12.10 -10.05
CA ASN A 156 -3.60 12.41 -9.73
C ASN A 156 -4.62 11.54 -10.46
N GLU A 157 -4.23 10.97 -11.60
CA GLU A 157 -5.11 10.16 -12.47
C GLU A 157 -4.84 8.64 -12.32
N ILE A 158 -4.20 8.22 -11.22
CA ILE A 158 -3.78 6.81 -11.07
C ILE A 158 -4.96 5.82 -11.19
N PHE A 159 -6.14 6.22 -10.75
CA PHE A 159 -7.36 5.40 -10.80
C PHE A 159 -8.27 5.70 -12.00
N TYR A 160 -7.84 6.53 -12.96
CA TYR A 160 -8.65 6.83 -14.13
C TYR A 160 -8.85 5.57 -14.99
N PRO A 161 -10.08 5.27 -15.49
CA PRO A 161 -11.30 6.08 -15.44
C PRO A 161 -12.19 5.80 -14.21
N GLY A 162 -11.83 4.90 -13.32
CA GLY A 162 -12.72 4.41 -12.25
C GLY A 162 -12.96 5.43 -11.13
N ALA A 163 -11.94 6.23 -10.78
CA ALA A 163 -12.05 7.25 -9.74
C ALA A 163 -11.14 8.44 -10.01
N SER A 164 -11.42 9.56 -9.34
CA SER A 164 -10.63 10.80 -9.41
C SER A 164 -9.92 11.14 -8.10
N ALA A 165 -9.81 10.18 -7.19
CA ALA A 165 -9.18 10.40 -5.90
C ALA A 165 -7.65 10.54 -6.03
N SER A 166 -7.09 11.60 -5.45
CA SER A 166 -5.65 11.73 -5.29
C SER A 166 -5.18 10.79 -4.17
N ALA A 167 -4.19 9.97 -4.47
CA ALA A 167 -3.68 8.96 -3.58
C ALA A 167 -2.18 9.09 -3.34
N CYS A 168 -1.73 8.50 -2.24
CA CYS A 168 -0.33 8.25 -1.94
C CYS A 168 -0.14 6.76 -1.60
N CYS A 169 1.06 6.26 -1.80
CA CYS A 169 1.47 4.95 -1.31
C CYS A 169 2.29 5.14 -0.04
N MET A 170 1.81 4.60 1.07
CA MET A 170 2.55 4.58 2.33
C MET A 170 3.17 3.20 2.54
N VAL A 171 4.44 3.18 2.95
CA VAL A 171 5.17 1.94 3.24
C VAL A 171 5.48 1.90 4.72
N PHE A 172 5.03 0.84 5.39
CA PHE A 172 5.27 0.61 6.81
C PHE A 172 6.15 -0.62 7.03
N LYS A 173 6.98 -0.56 8.08
CA LYS A 173 7.59 -1.73 8.70
C LYS A 173 6.78 -2.07 9.96
N ILE A 174 6.08 -3.19 9.91
CA ILE A 174 5.26 -3.68 11.02
C ILE A 174 6.17 -4.34 12.06
N GLY A 175 5.89 -4.07 13.34
CA GLY A 175 6.62 -4.64 14.47
C GLY A 175 7.98 -3.99 14.76
N ILE A 176 8.24 -2.80 14.21
CA ILE A 176 9.43 -2.00 14.51
C ILE A 176 8.97 -0.59 14.86
N LYS A 177 9.24 -0.14 16.08
CA LYS A 177 8.82 1.20 16.55
C LYS A 177 9.43 2.29 15.69
N HIS A 178 8.62 3.32 15.37
CA HIS A 178 9.10 4.45 14.55
C HIS A 178 10.27 5.19 15.19
N THR A 179 10.27 5.27 16.51
CA THR A 179 11.33 5.92 17.30
C THR A 179 12.58 5.09 17.52
N ASP A 180 12.65 3.87 16.94
CA ASP A 180 13.87 3.06 17.03
C ASP A 180 15.03 3.79 16.37
N ILE A 181 16.13 3.95 17.11
CA ILE A 181 17.30 4.71 16.70
C ILE A 181 17.99 4.13 15.45
N SER A 182 17.75 2.85 15.16
CA SER A 182 18.28 2.19 13.97
C SER A 182 17.51 2.53 12.69
N ASN A 183 16.30 3.10 12.80
CA ASN A 183 15.52 3.49 11.65
C ASN A 183 16.10 4.73 10.97
N PRO A 184 16.24 4.72 9.63
CA PRO A 184 16.50 5.94 8.90
C PRO A 184 15.28 6.86 8.95
N ASP A 185 15.48 8.13 8.63
CA ASP A 185 14.38 9.08 8.41
C ASP A 185 13.41 8.56 7.34
N THR A 186 12.13 8.91 7.46
CA THR A 186 11.13 8.53 6.46
C THR A 186 11.49 9.09 5.08
N PHE A 187 11.44 8.24 4.06
CA PHE A 187 11.64 8.65 2.68
C PHE A 187 10.34 9.19 2.08
N PHE A 188 10.41 10.31 1.39
CA PHE A 188 9.30 10.93 0.68
C PHE A 188 9.62 11.05 -0.80
N GLY A 189 8.74 10.54 -1.66
CA GLY A 189 8.89 10.59 -3.11
C GLY A 189 7.71 11.30 -3.79
N TYR A 190 8.01 12.25 -4.69
CA TYR A 190 7.04 12.94 -5.52
C TYR A 190 6.87 12.23 -6.86
N CYS A 191 6.21 11.08 -6.86
CA CYS A 191 6.06 10.19 -8.02
C CYS A 191 4.84 10.62 -8.86
N LYS A 192 4.95 11.73 -9.60
CA LYS A 192 3.87 12.25 -10.44
C LYS A 192 3.87 11.73 -11.87
N ASP A 193 4.96 11.14 -12.33
CA ASP A 193 5.07 10.47 -13.62
C ASP A 193 5.28 8.97 -13.39
N ASP A 194 4.40 8.17 -13.91
CA ASP A 194 4.47 6.70 -13.85
C ASP A 194 4.57 6.07 -15.24
N GLY A 195 4.86 6.88 -16.25
CA GLY A 195 4.98 6.39 -17.64
C GLY A 195 3.66 6.10 -18.33
N PHE A 196 2.52 6.47 -17.75
CA PHE A 196 1.20 6.30 -18.37
C PHE A 196 0.56 7.64 -18.66
N LYS A 197 -0.17 7.72 -19.76
CA LYS A 197 -0.97 8.89 -20.13
C LYS A 197 -2.44 8.55 -20.28
N LYS A 198 -3.30 9.43 -19.78
CA LYS A 198 -4.73 9.35 -19.99
C LYS A 198 -5.08 9.54 -21.47
N LYS A 199 -5.82 8.61 -22.03
CA LYS A 199 -6.42 8.72 -23.36
C LYS A 199 -7.92 8.54 -23.27
N LYS A 200 -8.66 9.43 -23.95
CA LYS A 200 -10.13 9.37 -24.02
C LYS A 200 -10.56 7.99 -24.54
N ASN A 201 -11.52 7.38 -23.87
CA ASN A 201 -12.09 6.06 -24.17
C ASN A 201 -11.14 4.84 -24.06
N LEU A 202 -9.87 5.05 -23.73
CA LEU A 202 -8.87 3.96 -23.60
C LEU A 202 -8.33 3.81 -22.17
N GLY A 203 -8.66 4.75 -21.27
CA GLY A 203 -8.11 4.74 -19.93
C GLY A 203 -6.68 5.31 -19.86
N ARG A 204 -5.85 4.72 -19.03
CA ARG A 204 -4.43 5.06 -18.92
C ARG A 204 -3.63 4.14 -19.83
N VAL A 205 -2.88 4.72 -20.75
CA VAL A 205 -2.11 3.99 -21.76
C VAL A 205 -0.63 4.17 -21.50
N GLU A 206 0.08 3.06 -21.46
CA GLU A 206 1.52 3.02 -21.30
C GLU A 206 2.25 3.83 -22.37
N GLN A 207 3.27 4.57 -21.97
CA GLN A 207 4.16 5.27 -22.87
C GLN A 207 5.35 4.35 -23.20
N VAL A 208 5.49 4.08 -24.48
CA VAL A 208 6.56 3.23 -25.01
C VAL A 208 7.45 4.11 -25.89
N ASP A 209 8.76 3.97 -25.74
CA ASP A 209 9.73 4.60 -26.62
C ASP A 209 9.56 4.06 -28.04
N SER A 210 9.36 4.95 -29.01
CA SER A 210 9.06 4.58 -30.39
C SER A 210 10.22 3.90 -31.13
N THR A 211 11.44 4.10 -30.64
CA THR A 211 12.66 3.57 -31.27
C THR A 211 13.04 2.21 -30.68
N THR A 212 12.95 2.08 -29.36
CA THR A 212 13.41 0.89 -28.63
C THR A 212 12.31 -0.08 -28.28
N GLY A 213 11.04 0.34 -28.35
CA GLY A 213 9.89 -0.43 -27.88
C GLY A 213 9.84 -0.62 -26.36
N LYS A 214 10.69 0.03 -25.60
CA LYS A 214 10.74 -0.11 -24.13
C LYS A 214 9.69 0.74 -23.45
N SER A 215 9.09 0.18 -22.41
CA SER A 215 8.20 0.90 -21.52
C SER A 215 8.96 1.98 -20.76
N ARG A 216 8.41 3.20 -20.72
CA ARG A 216 8.93 4.29 -19.89
C ARG A 216 8.85 3.97 -18.39
N TRP A 217 7.87 3.19 -17.99
CA TRP A 217 7.72 2.74 -16.61
C TRP A 217 8.98 2.05 -16.07
N VAL A 218 9.62 1.21 -16.88
CA VAL A 218 10.83 0.45 -16.46
C VAL A 218 11.96 1.38 -16.02
N GLU A 219 12.15 2.51 -16.70
CA GLU A 219 13.17 3.50 -16.35
C GLU A 219 12.78 4.26 -15.08
N ILE A 220 11.50 4.68 -14.98
CA ILE A 220 10.95 5.37 -13.81
C ILE A 220 11.03 4.48 -12.57
N GLU A 221 10.62 3.22 -12.68
CA GLU A 221 10.69 2.24 -11.58
C GLU A 221 12.12 2.09 -11.06
N LYS A 222 13.07 1.92 -11.97
CA LYS A 222 14.49 1.78 -11.62
C LYS A 222 15.02 3.00 -10.86
N GLU A 223 14.69 4.20 -11.32
CA GLU A 223 15.07 5.45 -10.67
C GLU A 223 14.48 5.53 -9.26
N TRP A 224 13.18 5.25 -9.08
CA TRP A 224 12.52 5.28 -7.77
C TRP A 224 13.05 4.24 -6.80
N ILE A 225 13.35 3.02 -7.29
CA ILE A 225 13.98 1.98 -6.47
C ILE A 225 15.36 2.46 -5.98
N GLU A 226 16.16 3.09 -6.83
CA GLU A 226 17.47 3.59 -6.48
C GLU A 226 17.38 4.76 -5.47
N LEU A 227 16.52 5.73 -5.72
CA LEU A 227 16.27 6.86 -4.81
C LEU A 227 15.82 6.38 -3.42
N TYR A 228 14.87 5.46 -3.38
CA TYR A 228 14.35 4.90 -2.13
C TYR A 228 15.41 4.09 -1.37
N ARG A 229 16.13 3.19 -2.04
CA ARG A 229 17.16 2.35 -1.40
C ARG A 229 18.30 3.18 -0.81
N ASN A 230 18.71 4.21 -1.51
CA ASN A 230 19.80 5.08 -1.10
C ASN A 230 19.35 6.28 -0.25
N ARG A 231 18.05 6.42 0.04
CA ARG A 231 17.46 7.54 0.81
C ARG A 231 17.91 8.90 0.29
N ARG A 232 17.98 9.05 -1.03
CA ARG A 232 18.49 10.29 -1.65
C ARG A 232 17.42 11.37 -1.65
N SER A 233 17.79 12.56 -1.14
CA SER A 233 16.98 13.78 -1.31
C SER A 233 17.42 14.47 -2.60
N VAL A 234 16.45 14.76 -3.46
CA VAL A 234 16.65 15.42 -4.76
C VAL A 234 15.60 16.52 -4.89
N ASP A 235 16.02 17.75 -5.14
CA ASP A 235 15.13 18.91 -5.25
C ASP A 235 14.03 18.67 -6.29
N GLY A 236 12.79 18.96 -5.92
CA GLY A 236 11.59 18.72 -6.73
C GLY A 236 11.19 17.26 -6.94
N LEU A 237 11.88 16.29 -6.33
CA LEU A 237 11.63 14.87 -6.57
C LEU A 237 11.51 14.04 -5.29
N SER A 238 12.41 14.21 -4.33
CA SER A 238 12.42 13.40 -3.11
C SER A 238 13.02 14.13 -1.92
N ALA A 239 12.65 13.69 -0.71
CA ALA A 239 13.19 14.18 0.55
C ALA A 239 13.26 13.04 1.57
N THR A 240 14.07 13.24 2.62
CA THR A 240 14.03 12.44 3.84
C THR A 240 13.78 13.36 5.02
N HIS A 241 12.92 12.94 5.94
CA HIS A 241 12.59 13.73 7.11
C HIS A 241 12.12 12.86 8.28
N LYS A 242 12.42 13.29 9.50
CA LYS A 242 11.82 12.69 10.70
C LYS A 242 10.40 13.22 10.87
N VAL A 243 9.46 12.32 11.02
CA VAL A 243 8.05 12.67 11.21
C VAL A 243 7.46 11.97 12.42
N SER A 244 6.41 12.56 12.95
CA SER A 244 5.54 12.01 14.00
C SER A 244 4.12 11.79 13.46
N GLY A 245 3.21 11.34 14.31
CA GLY A 245 1.80 11.24 13.98
C GLY A 245 1.09 12.60 13.81
N ASP A 246 1.71 13.67 14.27
CA ASP A 246 1.16 15.04 14.22
C ASP A 246 1.64 15.83 12.99
N ASP A 247 2.56 15.25 12.21
CA ASP A 247 3.12 15.89 11.02
C ASP A 247 2.35 15.48 9.75
N GLU A 248 2.51 16.24 8.68
CA GLU A 248 2.09 15.82 7.35
C GLU A 248 3.01 14.73 6.81
N TRP A 249 2.44 13.76 6.09
CA TRP A 249 3.18 12.63 5.52
C TRP A 249 3.20 12.67 4.00
N LEU A 250 3.48 13.84 3.43
CA LEU A 250 3.63 14.02 1.98
C LEU A 250 4.97 14.61 1.60
N CYS A 251 5.47 14.25 0.41
CA CYS A 251 6.72 14.75 -0.13
C CYS A 251 6.72 16.27 -0.26
N GLU A 252 5.57 16.84 -0.65
CA GLU A 252 5.38 18.27 -0.88
C GLU A 252 5.63 19.13 0.38
N ALA A 253 5.53 18.54 1.58
CA ALA A 253 5.83 19.23 2.83
C ALA A 253 7.35 19.37 3.11
N TYR A 254 8.18 18.53 2.49
CA TYR A 254 9.60 18.40 2.84
C TYR A 254 10.57 18.60 1.68
N MET A 255 10.12 18.38 0.43
CA MET A 255 10.99 18.59 -0.73
C MET A 255 11.24 20.08 -0.97
N LYS A 256 12.45 20.41 -1.39
CA LYS A 256 12.75 21.75 -1.90
C LYS A 256 12.16 21.88 -3.30
N THR A 257 11.48 22.98 -3.53
CA THR A 257 11.04 23.38 -4.89
C THR A 257 12.18 24.07 -5.61
N CYS A 258 12.38 23.72 -6.87
CA CYS A 258 13.36 24.40 -7.75
C CYS A 258 12.91 25.81 -8.08
#